data_b813210cbc19b459e65eb578d77f9c8b
#
_entry.id   b813210cbc19b459e65eb578d77f9c8b
#
_cell.length_a   1.000
_cell.length_b   1.000
_cell.length_c   1.000
_cell.angle_alpha   90.00
_cell.angle_beta   90.00
_cell.angle_gamma   90.00
#
_symmetry.space_group_name_H-M   'P 1'
#
loop_
_entity.id
_entity.type
_entity.pdbx_description
1 polymer ?
#
loop_
_entity_poly.entity_id
_entity_poly.type
_entity_poly.pdbx_seq_one_letter_code
_entity_poly.pdbx_strand_id
1 'polypeptide(L)'
;MKLLHTADLHLGKTLHETPLLGVQEKMLNDIHDILTRDDYAALIIAGDVYDRAIPSAEAVSLFSRFLARIREDCPDTAVLIIPGNHDSAQRLAFAREILQNQRIYIAQDTSRLTDPVILTKGEEKLAVYLLPFLNFGAFSEETKEACRAAGDSQAEMAAVASHILKQAVRPDIPALLAAHLFTVGGQSSSSERTFIGTAEYVNPDLFSFFDYVALGHLHRCQRITDRMYYSGSPLPYSFDESEDAKCILSIDIDCTPKQNAVIDKEITHSGGELFDVENLQPAIDGAKAPLNIERLPIISERPLKRLEGNFEEFFTGNRYDEWSGCYLEITLNDAEVIAHPMQLLRQKFPFLLSIRQKSFMNREQQDGEEQLTLRERTAEDPLTLAENFSRFEIVINGEANQMKQELFEQLCKEAIDAT
;
A
#
# COMPACT_ATOMS: atom_id res chain seq x y z
N MET A 1 9.64 24.81 6.84
CA MET A 1 10.38 23.53 7.16
C MET A 1 10.13 22.53 6.05
N LYS A 2 11.18 22.03 5.37
CA LYS A 2 11.04 21.06 4.28
C LYS A 2 11.06 19.62 4.77
N LEU A 3 10.16 18.78 4.24
CA LEU A 3 10.07 17.35 4.51
C LEU A 3 9.92 16.59 3.20
N LEU A 4 10.38 15.34 3.19
CA LEU A 4 10.20 14.44 2.07
C LEU A 4 9.19 13.36 2.48
N HIS A 5 8.18 13.09 1.64
CA HIS A 5 7.14 12.09 1.89
C HIS A 5 7.15 11.05 0.79
N THR A 6 7.34 9.79 1.19
CA THR A 6 7.22 8.58 0.38
C THR A 6 6.46 7.51 1.15
N ALA A 7 5.99 6.48 0.46
CA ALA A 7 5.29 5.32 1.02
C ALA A 7 5.47 4.11 0.10
N ASP A 8 5.01 2.96 0.52
CA ASP A 8 4.79 1.79 -0.31
C ASP A 8 6.06 1.37 -1.07
N LEU A 9 7.19 1.25 -0.33
CA LEU A 9 8.48 0.86 -0.90
C LEU A 9 8.50 -0.61 -1.32
N HIS A 10 7.73 -1.46 -0.67
CA HIS A 10 7.59 -2.89 -0.91
C HIS A 10 8.92 -3.60 -1.18
N LEU A 11 9.94 -3.33 -0.36
CA LEU A 11 11.26 -3.91 -0.54
C LEU A 11 11.22 -5.45 -0.52
N GLY A 12 11.87 -6.06 -1.51
CA GLY A 12 11.85 -7.50 -1.71
C GLY A 12 10.68 -8.02 -2.57
N LYS A 13 9.89 -7.11 -3.20
CA LYS A 13 8.82 -7.49 -4.12
C LYS A 13 9.35 -8.24 -5.33
N THR A 14 8.58 -9.23 -5.75
CA THR A 14 8.76 -9.93 -7.03
C THR A 14 7.60 -9.60 -7.97
N LEU A 15 7.89 -9.40 -9.24
CA LEU A 15 6.89 -9.21 -10.29
C LEU A 15 7.03 -10.33 -11.33
N HIS A 16 5.99 -11.16 -11.49
CA HIS A 16 6.04 -12.35 -12.33
C HIS A 16 7.32 -13.18 -12.10
N GLU A 17 7.57 -13.54 -10.83
CA GLU A 17 8.74 -14.30 -10.37
C GLU A 17 10.10 -13.59 -10.53
N THR A 18 10.12 -12.37 -11.08
CA THR A 18 11.35 -11.57 -11.23
C THR A 18 11.55 -10.68 -10.00
N PRO A 19 12.66 -10.85 -9.26
CA PRO A 19 12.97 -9.98 -8.11
C PRO A 19 13.23 -8.54 -8.56
N LEU A 20 12.61 -7.57 -7.85
CA LEU A 20 12.78 -6.14 -8.15
C LEU A 20 13.90 -5.47 -7.32
N LEU A 21 14.63 -6.23 -6.50
CA LEU A 21 15.56 -5.68 -5.52
C LEU A 21 16.62 -4.74 -6.13
N GLY A 22 17.11 -5.02 -7.33
CA GLY A 22 18.09 -4.16 -8.03
C GLY A 22 17.51 -2.78 -8.40
N VAL A 23 16.29 -2.75 -8.96
CA VAL A 23 15.63 -1.47 -9.27
C VAL A 23 15.18 -0.74 -8.01
N GLN A 24 14.89 -1.46 -6.93
CA GLN A 24 14.58 -0.89 -5.61
C GLN A 24 15.82 -0.28 -4.95
N GLU A 25 16.99 -0.87 -5.12
CA GLU A 25 18.26 -0.27 -4.66
C GLU A 25 18.53 1.05 -5.38
N LYS A 26 18.33 1.10 -6.70
CA LYS A 26 18.46 2.35 -7.47
C LYS A 26 17.47 3.41 -6.99
N MET A 27 16.22 3.05 -6.78
CA MET A 27 15.18 3.95 -6.26
C MET A 27 15.56 4.52 -4.89
N LEU A 28 16.06 3.71 -3.96
CA LEU A 28 16.54 4.20 -2.65
C LEU A 28 17.74 5.13 -2.79
N ASN A 29 18.63 4.87 -3.76
CA ASN A 29 19.73 5.79 -4.07
C ASN A 29 19.20 7.12 -4.60
N ASP A 30 18.18 7.13 -5.46
CA ASP A 30 17.59 8.37 -5.97
C ASP A 30 16.91 9.17 -4.85
N ILE A 31 16.21 8.50 -3.91
CA ILE A 31 15.65 9.15 -2.71
C ILE A 31 16.78 9.76 -1.84
N HIS A 32 17.85 9.01 -1.62
CA HIS A 32 19.00 9.51 -0.87
C HIS A 32 19.64 10.74 -1.55
N ASP A 33 19.83 10.68 -2.87
CA ASP A 33 20.39 11.81 -3.63
C ASP A 33 19.49 13.06 -3.56
N ILE A 34 18.17 12.88 -3.48
CA ILE A 34 17.22 13.99 -3.28
C ILE A 34 17.42 14.58 -1.87
N LEU A 35 17.52 13.74 -0.84
CA LEU A 35 17.76 14.18 0.54
C LEU A 35 19.05 14.99 0.69
N THR A 36 20.11 14.63 -0.04
CA THR A 36 21.42 15.30 0.06
C THR A 36 21.48 16.62 -0.71
N ARG A 37 20.55 16.88 -1.64
CA ARG A 37 20.54 18.11 -2.47
C ARG A 37 19.91 19.30 -1.77
N ASP A 38 19.08 19.07 -0.75
CA ASP A 38 18.36 20.12 -0.05
C ASP A 38 18.34 19.83 1.46
N ASP A 39 18.02 20.83 2.26
CA ASP A 39 18.02 20.76 3.72
C ASP A 39 16.67 20.27 4.25
N TYR A 40 16.41 18.97 4.11
CA TYR A 40 15.20 18.32 4.60
C TYR A 40 15.28 18.04 6.11
N ALA A 41 14.30 18.53 6.86
CA ALA A 41 14.18 18.24 8.29
C ALA A 41 13.77 16.78 8.58
N ALA A 42 13.02 16.15 7.67
CA ALA A 42 12.64 14.75 7.80
C ALA A 42 12.35 14.07 6.46
N LEU A 43 12.54 12.73 6.46
CA LEU A 43 11.99 11.78 5.51
C LEU A 43 10.85 11.01 6.20
N ILE A 44 9.65 11.07 5.63
CA ILE A 44 8.48 10.31 6.06
C ILE A 44 8.32 9.10 5.14
N ILE A 45 8.26 7.89 5.71
CA ILE A 45 7.92 6.64 5.01
C ILE A 45 6.58 6.17 5.58
N ALA A 46 5.51 6.45 4.83
CA ALA A 46 4.15 6.26 5.30
C ALA A 46 3.62 4.83 5.06
N GLY A 47 4.35 3.82 5.49
CA GLY A 47 3.97 2.41 5.50
C GLY A 47 4.47 1.60 4.32
N ASP A 48 4.25 0.29 4.41
CA ASP A 48 4.63 -0.74 3.45
C ASP A 48 6.10 -0.64 3.02
N VAL A 49 6.98 -0.66 4.05
CA VAL A 49 8.45 -0.68 3.84
C VAL A 49 8.86 -1.97 3.13
N TYR A 50 8.31 -3.11 3.57
CA TYR A 50 8.58 -4.42 2.99
C TYR A 50 7.34 -4.97 2.28
N ASP A 51 7.57 -5.80 1.24
CA ASP A 51 6.48 -6.46 0.51
C ASP A 51 5.75 -7.53 1.35
N ARG A 52 6.37 -8.02 2.41
CA ARG A 52 5.83 -9.10 3.26
C ARG A 52 6.21 -8.90 4.71
N ALA A 53 5.35 -9.35 5.62
CA ALA A 53 5.58 -9.35 7.07
C ALA A 53 6.85 -10.11 7.50
N ILE A 54 7.31 -11.05 6.68
CA ILE A 54 8.61 -11.73 6.83
C ILE A 54 9.42 -11.43 5.57
N PRO A 55 10.18 -10.31 5.56
CA PRO A 55 10.99 -9.92 4.41
C PRO A 55 12.20 -10.84 4.23
N SER A 56 12.75 -10.87 3.02
CA SER A 56 14.01 -11.56 2.77
C SER A 56 15.19 -10.86 3.45
N ALA A 57 16.26 -11.60 3.73
CA ALA A 57 17.46 -11.04 4.35
C ALA A 57 18.10 -9.92 3.48
N GLU A 58 17.99 -10.06 2.16
CA GLU A 58 18.49 -9.09 1.20
C GLU A 58 17.70 -7.78 1.28
N ALA A 59 16.35 -7.85 1.39
CA ALA A 59 15.51 -6.67 1.55
C ALA A 59 15.79 -5.94 2.87
N VAL A 60 15.96 -6.68 3.96
CA VAL A 60 16.34 -6.12 5.27
C VAL A 60 17.71 -5.45 5.20
N SER A 61 18.69 -6.12 4.58
CA SER A 61 20.03 -5.58 4.41
C SER A 61 20.03 -4.31 3.54
N LEU A 62 19.23 -4.28 2.46
CA LEU A 62 19.09 -3.12 1.60
C LEU A 62 18.56 -1.91 2.37
N PHE A 63 17.46 -2.10 3.11
CA PHE A 63 16.88 -1.01 3.93
C PHE A 63 17.82 -0.54 5.03
N SER A 64 18.52 -1.47 5.68
CA SER A 64 19.52 -1.13 6.71
C SER A 64 20.65 -0.26 6.13
N ARG A 65 21.19 -0.60 4.94
CA ARG A 65 22.20 0.23 4.26
C ARG A 65 21.68 1.61 3.91
N PHE A 66 20.44 1.69 3.44
CA PHE A 66 19.81 2.97 3.12
C PHE A 66 19.71 3.88 4.36
N LEU A 67 19.23 3.36 5.49
CA LEU A 67 19.16 4.11 6.74
C LEU A 67 20.56 4.53 7.24
N ALA A 68 21.55 3.66 7.14
CA ALA A 68 22.94 3.97 7.53
C ALA A 68 23.51 5.13 6.69
N ARG A 69 23.32 5.12 5.37
CA ARG A 69 23.74 6.21 4.49
C ARG A 69 23.06 7.54 4.81
N ILE A 70 21.75 7.53 5.10
CA ILE A 70 21.06 8.75 5.55
C ILE A 70 21.70 9.28 6.83
N ARG A 71 22.06 8.42 7.79
CA ARG A 71 22.73 8.86 9.03
C ARG A 71 24.11 9.46 8.78
N GLU A 72 24.84 8.90 7.81
CA GLU A 72 26.19 9.36 7.45
C GLU A 72 26.15 10.71 6.72
N ASP A 73 25.27 10.84 5.70
CA ASP A 73 25.28 11.98 4.79
C ASP A 73 24.30 13.10 5.19
N CYS A 74 23.22 12.75 5.91
CA CYS A 74 22.17 13.66 6.34
C CYS A 74 21.90 13.53 7.86
N PRO A 75 22.86 13.79 8.74
CA PRO A 75 22.76 13.51 10.18
C PRO A 75 21.63 14.28 10.88
N ASP A 76 21.26 15.44 10.37
CA ASP A 76 20.20 16.29 10.94
C ASP A 76 18.79 15.92 10.47
N THR A 77 18.66 15.18 9.36
CA THR A 77 17.36 14.73 8.84
C THR A 77 16.78 13.62 9.71
N ALA A 78 15.58 13.79 10.26
CA ALA A 78 14.86 12.71 10.94
C ALA A 78 14.29 11.71 9.91
N VAL A 79 14.26 10.42 10.25
CA VAL A 79 13.54 9.40 9.47
C VAL A 79 12.35 8.93 10.27
N LEU A 80 11.14 9.14 9.72
CA LEU A 80 9.86 8.85 10.38
C LEU A 80 9.18 7.69 9.63
N ILE A 81 8.99 6.57 10.29
CA ILE A 81 8.50 5.35 9.68
C ILE A 81 7.26 4.85 10.41
N ILE A 82 6.22 4.54 9.68
CA ILE A 82 5.08 3.77 10.19
C ILE A 82 4.99 2.43 9.45
N PRO A 83 4.53 1.35 10.08
CA PRO A 83 4.22 0.12 9.37
C PRO A 83 2.93 0.27 8.58
N GLY A 84 2.91 -0.33 7.37
CA GLY A 84 1.71 -0.54 6.58
C GLY A 84 1.07 -1.90 6.84
N ASN A 85 0.14 -2.31 5.96
CA ASN A 85 -0.56 -3.59 6.10
C ASN A 85 0.29 -4.81 5.68
N HIS A 86 1.32 -4.61 4.86
CA HIS A 86 2.29 -5.65 4.49
C HIS A 86 3.37 -5.88 5.55
N ASP A 87 3.65 -4.87 6.37
CA ASP A 87 4.71 -4.92 7.37
C ASP A 87 4.31 -5.73 8.61
N SER A 88 5.31 -6.36 9.23
CA SER A 88 5.21 -6.74 10.63
C SER A 88 5.67 -5.57 11.50
N ALA A 89 4.75 -4.88 12.14
CA ALA A 89 5.05 -3.73 12.99
C ALA A 89 6.11 -4.05 14.06
N GLN A 90 6.03 -5.24 14.68
CA GLN A 90 6.99 -5.69 15.69
C GLN A 90 8.40 -5.91 15.12
N ARG A 91 8.50 -6.45 13.88
CA ARG A 91 9.80 -6.69 13.23
C ARG A 91 10.41 -5.39 12.73
N LEU A 92 9.58 -4.51 12.14
CA LEU A 92 10.01 -3.21 11.65
C LEU A 92 10.50 -2.32 12.81
N ALA A 93 9.82 -2.36 13.95
CA ALA A 93 10.19 -1.60 15.15
C ALA A 93 11.31 -2.26 16.00
N PHE A 94 11.98 -3.30 15.48
CA PHE A 94 13.14 -3.87 16.17
C PHE A 94 14.19 -2.80 16.48
N ALA A 95 14.63 -2.76 17.73
CA ALA A 95 15.60 -1.79 18.24
C ALA A 95 15.19 -0.29 18.13
N ARG A 96 13.87 0.04 18.03
CA ARG A 96 13.36 1.42 17.88
C ARG A 96 13.88 2.37 18.96
N GLU A 97 14.04 1.90 20.22
CA GLU A 97 14.56 2.70 21.34
C GLU A 97 16.02 3.11 21.16
N ILE A 98 16.81 2.30 20.42
CA ILE A 98 18.18 2.63 20.05
C ILE A 98 18.17 3.56 18.83
N LEU A 99 17.36 3.24 17.82
CA LEU A 99 17.27 3.99 16.57
C LEU A 99 16.77 5.42 16.76
N GLN A 100 15.89 5.68 17.73
CA GLN A 100 15.44 7.05 18.01
C GLN A 100 16.57 7.98 18.47
N ASN A 101 17.64 7.45 19.11
CA ASN A 101 18.85 8.22 19.43
C ASN A 101 19.63 8.62 18.17
N GLN A 102 19.37 7.94 17.06
CA GLN A 102 19.90 8.22 15.73
C GLN A 102 18.89 8.98 14.87
N ARG A 103 17.87 9.63 15.46
CA ARG A 103 16.78 10.37 14.77
C ARG A 103 15.98 9.49 13.79
N ILE A 104 15.91 8.17 14.02
CA ILE A 104 15.05 7.24 13.28
C ILE A 104 13.92 6.83 14.22
N TYR A 105 12.71 7.25 13.90
CA TYR A 105 11.50 7.04 14.71
C TYR A 105 10.59 6.04 14.00
N ILE A 106 10.25 4.94 14.66
CA ILE A 106 9.41 3.89 14.10
C ILE A 106 8.21 3.70 15.02
N ALA A 107 7.00 3.94 14.51
CA ALA A 107 5.78 3.59 15.22
C ALA A 107 5.59 2.08 15.18
N GLN A 108 5.29 1.45 16.32
CA GLN A 108 4.96 0.02 16.36
C GLN A 108 3.47 -0.19 16.50
N ASP A 109 2.84 0.63 17.34
CA ASP A 109 1.44 0.56 17.72
C ASP A 109 0.93 1.95 18.13
N THR A 110 -0.30 2.03 18.59
CA THR A 110 -0.92 3.30 19.01
C THR A 110 -0.55 3.75 20.43
N SER A 111 0.31 3.03 21.16
CA SER A 111 0.69 3.39 22.54
C SER A 111 1.36 4.74 22.67
N ARG A 112 1.98 5.24 21.62
CA ARG A 112 2.60 6.57 21.54
C ARG A 112 1.90 7.52 20.55
N LEU A 113 0.65 7.24 20.23
CA LEU A 113 -0.10 8.03 19.25
C LEU A 113 -0.23 9.50 19.67
N THR A 114 -0.28 9.76 20.97
CA THR A 114 -0.37 11.12 21.56
C THR A 114 0.98 11.79 21.75
N ASP A 115 2.10 11.08 21.54
CA ASP A 115 3.46 11.58 21.73
C ASP A 115 4.10 11.91 20.38
N PRO A 116 3.95 13.14 19.87
CA PRO A 116 4.49 13.47 18.55
C PRO A 116 6.03 13.54 18.57
N VAL A 117 6.65 13.22 17.43
CA VAL A 117 8.03 13.57 17.19
C VAL A 117 8.10 15.08 16.91
N ILE A 118 8.77 15.83 17.78
CA ILE A 118 8.98 17.27 17.60
C ILE A 118 10.23 17.49 16.73
N LEU A 119 9.99 17.95 15.50
CA LEU A 119 11.08 18.43 14.64
C LEU A 119 11.37 19.89 14.99
N THR A 120 12.64 20.22 15.12
CA THR A 120 13.08 21.59 15.45
C THR A 120 14.19 22.00 14.47
N LYS A 121 14.04 23.20 13.89
CA LYS A 121 15.04 23.82 13.01
C LYS A 121 15.10 25.31 13.27
N GLY A 122 16.12 25.75 14.02
CA GLY A 122 16.13 27.11 14.55
C GLY A 122 14.93 27.36 15.49
N GLU A 123 14.13 28.36 15.16
CA GLU A 123 12.92 28.70 15.90
C GLU A 123 11.68 27.93 15.43
N GLU A 124 11.76 27.30 14.25
CA GLU A 124 10.66 26.52 13.69
C GLU A 124 10.45 25.21 14.47
N LYS A 125 9.19 24.85 14.69
CA LYS A 125 8.78 23.59 15.32
C LYS A 125 7.61 22.97 14.57
N LEU A 126 7.67 21.64 14.38
CA LEU A 126 6.62 20.84 13.78
C LEU A 126 6.37 19.60 14.64
N ALA A 127 5.13 19.33 14.99
CA ALA A 127 4.73 18.10 15.67
C ALA A 127 4.32 17.06 14.63
N VAL A 128 5.01 15.91 14.58
CA VAL A 128 4.67 14.81 13.66
C VAL A 128 4.12 13.63 14.44
N TYR A 129 2.87 13.31 14.18
CA TYR A 129 2.15 12.18 14.75
C TYR A 129 2.26 10.98 13.81
N LEU A 130 2.49 9.79 14.37
CA LEU A 130 2.73 8.56 13.62
C LEU A 130 1.59 7.57 13.90
N LEU A 131 0.70 7.37 12.93
CA LEU A 131 -0.42 6.43 13.00
C LEU A 131 -0.09 5.20 12.15
N PRO A 132 0.25 4.04 12.76
CA PRO A 132 0.50 2.80 12.04
C PRO A 132 -0.78 2.31 11.36
N PHE A 133 -0.65 1.34 10.45
CA PHE A 133 -1.80 0.65 9.88
C PHE A 133 -2.68 0.07 11.00
N LEU A 134 -3.97 0.39 10.93
CA LEU A 134 -4.91 0.05 11.98
C LEU A 134 -5.41 -1.40 11.82
N ASN A 135 -5.13 -2.20 12.81
CA ASN A 135 -5.73 -3.50 13.07
C ASN A 135 -5.88 -3.67 14.59
N PHE A 136 -6.62 -4.65 15.05
CA PHE A 136 -6.80 -4.87 16.50
C PHE A 136 -5.48 -5.00 17.27
N GLY A 137 -4.44 -5.53 16.63
CA GLY A 137 -3.11 -5.67 17.24
C GLY A 137 -2.34 -4.36 17.36
N ALA A 138 -2.73 -3.32 16.64
CA ALA A 138 -2.09 -2.01 16.67
C ALA A 138 -2.51 -1.16 17.87
N PHE A 139 -3.65 -1.47 18.51
CA PHE A 139 -4.15 -0.68 19.66
C PHE A 139 -3.51 -1.13 20.97
N SER A 140 -3.22 -0.16 21.84
CA SER A 140 -2.82 -0.43 23.22
C SER A 140 -3.99 -1.05 24.01
N GLU A 141 -3.70 -1.75 25.11
CA GLU A 141 -4.76 -2.36 25.93
C GLU A 141 -5.79 -1.34 26.43
N GLU A 142 -5.36 -0.09 26.69
CA GLU A 142 -6.22 1.00 27.14
C GLU A 142 -7.21 1.46 26.06
N THR A 143 -6.82 1.40 24.78
CA THR A 143 -7.64 1.85 23.64
C THR A 143 -8.42 0.71 22.97
N LYS A 144 -8.04 -0.55 23.21
CA LYS A 144 -8.72 -1.74 22.67
C LYS A 144 -10.19 -1.84 23.06
N GLU A 145 -10.54 -1.41 24.27
CA GLU A 145 -11.93 -1.43 24.74
C GLU A 145 -12.79 -0.42 23.97
N ALA A 146 -12.26 0.78 23.72
CA ALA A 146 -12.92 1.77 22.89
C ALA A 146 -13.10 1.28 21.44
N CYS A 147 -12.08 0.62 20.88
CA CYS A 147 -12.18 0.02 19.54
C CYS A 147 -13.18 -1.12 19.47
N ARG A 148 -13.25 -2.00 20.48
CA ARG A 148 -14.27 -3.07 20.52
C ARG A 148 -15.70 -2.51 20.62
N ALA A 149 -15.87 -1.39 21.30
CA ALA A 149 -17.17 -0.73 21.41
C ALA A 149 -17.57 0.01 20.12
N ALA A 150 -16.60 0.53 19.36
CA ALA A 150 -16.81 1.24 18.11
C ALA A 150 -17.02 0.29 16.92
N GLY A 151 -16.40 -0.91 16.93
CA GLY A 151 -16.43 -1.90 15.86
C GLY A 151 -15.02 -2.27 15.37
N ASP A 152 -14.92 -3.16 14.37
CA ASP A 152 -13.66 -3.72 13.88
C ASP A 152 -13.28 -3.25 12.46
N SER A 153 -14.03 -2.33 11.89
CA SER A 153 -13.75 -1.76 10.58
C SER A 153 -12.62 -0.72 10.62
N GLN A 154 -11.96 -0.51 9.49
CA GLN A 154 -10.94 0.54 9.35
C GLN A 154 -11.51 1.93 9.65
N ALA A 155 -12.74 2.21 9.22
CA ALA A 155 -13.41 3.48 9.45
C ALA A 155 -13.64 3.75 10.94
N GLU A 156 -14.12 2.75 11.69
CA GLU A 156 -14.37 2.84 13.14
C GLU A 156 -13.07 2.98 13.93
N MET A 157 -12.06 2.18 13.61
CA MET A 157 -10.74 2.28 14.23
C MET A 157 -10.09 3.65 13.95
N ALA A 158 -10.24 4.19 12.74
CA ALA A 158 -9.74 5.50 12.38
C ALA A 158 -10.48 6.63 13.12
N ALA A 159 -11.79 6.47 13.36
CA ALA A 159 -12.56 7.42 14.16
C ALA A 159 -12.08 7.47 15.61
N VAL A 160 -11.79 6.33 16.24
CA VAL A 160 -11.20 6.25 17.58
C VAL A 160 -9.82 6.92 17.61
N ALA A 161 -8.94 6.59 16.65
CA ALA A 161 -7.61 7.20 16.56
C ALA A 161 -7.70 8.72 16.35
N SER A 162 -8.61 9.18 15.48
CA SER A 162 -8.87 10.61 15.27
C SER A 162 -9.31 11.34 16.53
N HIS A 163 -10.22 10.73 17.31
CA HIS A 163 -10.69 11.31 18.58
C HIS A 163 -9.52 11.49 19.57
N ILE A 164 -8.68 10.48 19.72
CA ILE A 164 -7.48 10.53 20.58
C ILE A 164 -6.51 11.62 20.10
N LEU A 165 -6.20 11.66 18.80
CA LEU A 165 -5.30 12.64 18.21
C LEU A 165 -5.81 14.07 18.35
N LYS A 166 -7.12 14.30 18.19
CA LYS A 166 -7.73 15.63 18.33
C LYS A 166 -7.54 16.24 19.70
N GLN A 167 -7.44 15.40 20.73
CA GLN A 167 -7.17 15.86 22.10
C GLN A 167 -5.66 16.11 22.34
N ALA A 168 -4.80 15.43 21.59
CA ALA A 168 -3.35 15.48 21.76
C ALA A 168 -2.68 16.58 20.91
N VAL A 169 -3.30 16.97 19.78
CA VAL A 169 -2.72 17.99 18.88
C VAL A 169 -2.59 19.33 19.59
N ARG A 170 -1.38 19.87 19.54
CA ARG A 170 -1.03 21.14 20.18
C ARG A 170 -1.42 22.31 19.27
N PRO A 171 -2.13 23.32 19.78
CA PRO A 171 -2.55 24.47 18.97
C PRO A 171 -1.42 25.48 18.70
N ASP A 172 -0.32 25.42 19.46
CA ASP A 172 0.79 26.37 19.42
C ASP A 172 1.81 26.11 18.32
N ILE A 173 1.84 24.89 17.77
CA ILE A 173 2.74 24.50 16.68
C ILE A 173 1.99 23.75 15.58
N PRO A 174 2.40 23.87 14.31
CA PRO A 174 1.82 23.07 13.23
C PRO A 174 1.92 21.58 13.51
N ALA A 175 0.93 20.83 13.05
CA ALA A 175 0.83 19.39 13.25
C ALA A 175 0.71 18.64 11.92
N LEU A 176 1.50 17.59 11.78
CA LEU A 176 1.48 16.66 10.66
C LEU A 176 1.13 15.26 11.13
N LEU A 177 0.33 14.53 10.37
CA LEU A 177 0.04 13.12 10.57
C LEU A 177 0.68 12.30 9.44
N ALA A 178 1.43 11.25 9.79
CA ALA A 178 1.76 10.16 8.88
C ALA A 178 0.80 8.99 9.16
N ALA A 179 0.11 8.49 8.14
CA ALA A 179 -0.89 7.43 8.29
C ALA A 179 -0.90 6.50 7.08
N HIS A 180 -1.25 5.23 7.31
CA HIS A 180 -1.40 4.22 6.25
C HIS A 180 -2.84 3.74 6.22
N LEU A 181 -3.67 4.36 5.39
CA LEU A 181 -5.13 4.22 5.39
C LEU A 181 -5.67 4.25 3.96
N PHE A 182 -6.82 3.62 3.74
CA PHE A 182 -7.58 3.77 2.51
C PHE A 182 -8.71 4.78 2.68
N THR A 183 -8.61 5.94 2.04
CA THR A 183 -9.59 7.03 2.20
C THR A 183 -10.60 7.07 1.07
N VAL A 184 -11.81 7.58 1.38
CA VAL A 184 -12.81 7.91 0.37
C VAL A 184 -12.22 8.87 -0.66
N GLY A 185 -12.47 8.60 -1.95
CA GLY A 185 -11.95 9.41 -3.06
C GLY A 185 -10.59 8.96 -3.60
N GLY A 186 -9.91 8.02 -2.93
CA GLY A 186 -8.68 7.43 -3.42
C GLY A 186 -8.91 6.47 -4.60
N GLN A 187 -7.97 6.46 -5.56
CA GLN A 187 -7.97 5.54 -6.70
C GLN A 187 -6.92 4.46 -6.48
N SER A 188 -7.34 3.20 -6.51
CA SER A 188 -6.47 2.04 -6.36
C SER A 188 -5.97 1.49 -7.69
N SER A 189 -4.87 0.72 -7.65
CA SER A 189 -4.35 -0.11 -8.75
C SER A 189 -4.62 -1.61 -8.50
N SER A 190 -4.27 -2.48 -9.44
CA SER A 190 -4.46 -3.93 -9.27
C SER A 190 -3.52 -4.55 -8.23
N SER A 191 -2.40 -3.90 -7.92
CA SER A 191 -1.46 -4.36 -6.90
C SER A 191 -2.01 -4.24 -5.47
N GLU A 192 -2.95 -3.31 -5.23
CA GLU A 192 -3.59 -3.10 -3.93
C GLU A 192 -4.89 -3.91 -3.78
N ARG A 193 -5.55 -4.29 -4.89
CA ARG A 193 -6.86 -4.96 -4.88
C ARG A 193 -6.90 -6.27 -4.08
N THR A 194 -5.77 -6.92 -3.90
CA THR A 194 -5.68 -8.18 -3.14
C THR A 194 -6.04 -8.01 -1.66
N PHE A 195 -6.03 -6.77 -1.14
CA PHE A 195 -6.27 -6.46 0.27
C PHE A 195 -7.58 -5.71 0.53
N ILE A 196 -8.31 -5.29 -0.52
CA ILE A 196 -9.56 -4.51 -0.40
C ILE A 196 -10.73 -5.33 0.17
N GLY A 197 -10.61 -6.64 0.32
CA GLY A 197 -11.70 -7.52 0.77
C GLY A 197 -12.27 -7.21 2.17
N THR A 198 -11.59 -6.39 2.98
CA THR A 198 -12.02 -6.00 4.34
C THR A 198 -11.72 -4.53 4.67
N ALA A 199 -11.10 -3.76 3.77
CA ALA A 199 -10.75 -2.37 4.03
C ALA A 199 -11.96 -1.48 3.76
N GLU A 200 -12.57 -0.97 4.82
CA GLU A 200 -13.56 0.09 4.73
C GLU A 200 -12.88 1.44 4.51
N TYR A 201 -13.50 2.25 3.67
CA TYR A 201 -13.00 3.58 3.34
C TYR A 201 -13.08 4.51 4.55
N VAL A 202 -11.97 5.15 4.88
CA VAL A 202 -11.88 6.14 5.94
C VAL A 202 -12.30 7.51 5.40
N ASN A 203 -13.18 8.22 6.13
CA ASN A 203 -13.53 9.59 5.79
C ASN A 203 -12.34 10.53 6.04
N PRO A 204 -11.83 11.26 5.01
CA PRO A 204 -10.70 12.18 5.17
C PRO A 204 -10.96 13.32 6.18
N ASP A 205 -12.22 13.70 6.41
CA ASP A 205 -12.57 14.75 7.35
C ASP A 205 -12.18 14.45 8.80
N LEU A 206 -12.02 13.16 9.14
CA LEU A 206 -11.55 12.73 10.45
C LEU A 206 -10.20 13.34 10.84
N PHE A 207 -9.33 13.62 9.87
CA PHE A 207 -7.99 14.17 10.10
C PHE A 207 -7.81 15.59 9.56
N SER A 208 -8.91 16.29 9.27
CA SER A 208 -8.90 17.64 8.71
C SER A 208 -8.26 18.69 9.63
N PHE A 209 -8.08 18.40 10.91
CA PHE A 209 -7.44 19.31 11.88
C PHE A 209 -5.90 19.34 11.77
N PHE A 210 -5.25 18.42 11.05
CA PHE A 210 -3.81 18.47 10.78
C PHE A 210 -3.47 19.51 9.70
N ASP A 211 -2.29 20.11 9.79
CA ASP A 211 -1.76 21.01 8.75
C ASP A 211 -1.31 20.26 7.50
N TYR A 212 -0.90 19.00 7.64
CA TYR A 212 -0.67 18.07 6.53
C TYR A 212 -0.88 16.62 6.98
N VAL A 213 -1.41 15.79 6.08
CA VAL A 213 -1.55 14.34 6.28
C VAL A 213 -0.80 13.61 5.18
N ALA A 214 0.25 12.91 5.57
CA ALA A 214 1.07 12.07 4.71
C ALA A 214 0.50 10.65 4.68
N LEU A 215 -0.12 10.25 3.56
CA LEU A 215 -0.76 8.95 3.39
C LEU A 215 0.10 7.98 2.59
N GLY A 216 0.10 6.71 3.02
CA GLY A 216 0.48 5.54 2.26
C GLY A 216 -0.69 4.58 2.08
N HIS A 217 -0.49 3.50 1.37
CA HIS A 217 -1.40 2.43 0.98
C HIS A 217 -1.79 2.45 -0.50
N LEU A 218 -2.04 3.60 -1.10
CA LEU A 218 -2.38 3.70 -2.52
C LEU A 218 -1.14 4.04 -3.34
N HIS A 219 -0.86 3.25 -4.37
CA HIS A 219 0.35 3.33 -5.18
C HIS A 219 0.36 4.49 -6.17
N ARG A 220 -0.79 5.15 -6.42
CA ARG A 220 -0.87 6.34 -7.26
C ARG A 220 -0.67 7.60 -6.44
N CYS A 221 0.28 8.48 -6.88
CA CYS A 221 0.42 9.79 -6.28
C CYS A 221 -0.83 10.63 -6.55
N GLN A 222 -1.58 10.96 -5.49
CA GLN A 222 -2.86 11.64 -5.62
C GLN A 222 -3.17 12.55 -4.43
N ARG A 223 -3.90 13.62 -4.72
CA ARG A 223 -4.42 14.54 -3.72
C ARG A 223 -5.83 14.13 -3.32
N ILE A 224 -6.09 13.98 -2.04
CA ILE A 224 -7.41 13.71 -1.47
C ILE A 224 -8.08 15.02 -1.04
N THR A 225 -7.36 15.86 -0.30
CA THR A 225 -7.78 17.21 0.06
C THR A 225 -6.63 18.19 -0.17
N ASP A 226 -6.81 19.48 0.14
CA ASP A 226 -5.72 20.47 0.06
C ASP A 226 -4.55 20.16 1.00
N ARG A 227 -4.76 19.30 1.99
CA ARG A 227 -3.82 18.98 3.06
C ARG A 227 -3.52 17.49 3.21
N MET A 228 -4.14 16.64 2.41
CA MET A 228 -4.05 15.19 2.51
C MET A 228 -3.66 14.58 1.18
N TYR A 229 -2.52 13.88 1.13
CA TYR A 229 -1.92 13.35 -0.09
C TYR A 229 -1.40 11.95 0.11
N TYR A 230 -1.61 11.09 -0.88
CA TYR A 230 -0.79 9.91 -1.11
C TYR A 230 0.44 10.30 -1.91
N SER A 231 1.62 9.92 -1.44
CA SER A 231 2.84 10.01 -2.27
C SER A 231 2.80 9.00 -3.41
N GLY A 232 2.10 7.91 -3.19
CA GLY A 232 2.17 6.73 -4.02
C GLY A 232 3.45 5.92 -3.78
N SER A 233 3.52 4.75 -4.40
CA SER A 233 4.76 3.98 -4.45
C SER A 233 5.75 4.65 -5.39
N PRO A 234 7.06 4.70 -5.05
CA PRO A 234 8.07 5.33 -5.90
C PRO A 234 8.43 4.50 -7.15
N LEU A 235 8.02 3.22 -7.18
CA LEU A 235 8.14 2.34 -8.35
C LEU A 235 6.77 1.76 -8.73
N PRO A 236 6.54 1.44 -10.01
CA PRO A 236 5.35 0.68 -10.39
C PRO A 236 5.50 -0.79 -9.98
N TYR A 237 4.48 -1.35 -9.36
CA TYR A 237 4.44 -2.74 -8.85
C TYR A 237 3.40 -3.60 -9.56
N SER A 238 2.71 -3.04 -10.54
CA SER A 238 1.83 -3.74 -11.45
C SER A 238 1.86 -3.10 -12.83
N PHE A 239 1.49 -3.85 -13.88
CA PHE A 239 1.37 -3.27 -15.21
C PHE A 239 0.25 -2.24 -15.35
N ASP A 240 -0.71 -2.20 -14.43
CA ASP A 240 -1.73 -1.16 -14.38
C ASP A 240 -1.17 0.21 -13.99
N GLU A 241 0.01 0.21 -13.37
CA GLU A 241 0.74 1.41 -12.94
C GLU A 241 1.78 1.87 -13.99
N SER A 242 1.88 1.18 -15.13
CA SER A 242 2.92 1.44 -16.14
C SER A 242 2.89 2.86 -16.73
N GLU A 243 1.74 3.51 -16.71
CA GLU A 243 1.56 4.89 -17.21
C GLU A 243 1.52 5.93 -16.06
N ASP A 244 1.64 5.50 -14.79
CA ASP A 244 1.64 6.40 -13.65
C ASP A 244 2.99 7.13 -13.53
N ALA A 245 2.93 8.44 -13.38
CA ALA A 245 4.12 9.24 -13.06
C ALA A 245 4.51 9.01 -11.60
N LYS A 246 5.49 8.15 -11.37
CA LYS A 246 5.99 7.83 -10.04
C LYS A 246 6.83 8.98 -9.48
N CYS A 247 6.56 9.35 -8.23
CA CYS A 247 7.22 10.47 -7.57
C CYS A 247 7.28 10.27 -6.06
N ILE A 248 8.03 11.11 -5.42
CA ILE A 248 7.96 11.40 -3.99
C ILE A 248 7.53 12.86 -3.81
N LEU A 249 7.02 13.23 -2.64
CA LEU A 249 6.54 14.58 -2.38
C LEU A 249 7.54 15.35 -1.53
N SER A 250 7.98 16.52 -2.02
CA SER A 250 8.66 17.52 -1.22
C SER A 250 7.61 18.47 -0.66
N ILE A 251 7.59 18.62 0.65
CA ILE A 251 6.60 19.40 1.38
C ILE A 251 7.34 20.52 2.06
N ASP A 252 6.92 21.77 1.81
CA ASP A 252 7.42 22.93 2.55
C ASP A 252 6.26 23.53 3.36
N ILE A 253 6.34 23.42 4.68
CA ILE A 253 5.34 23.90 5.62
C ILE A 253 5.92 25.02 6.48
N ASP A 254 5.17 26.14 6.59
CA ASP A 254 5.55 27.24 7.47
C ASP A 254 5.34 26.82 8.92
N CYS A 255 6.43 26.70 9.65
CA CYS A 255 6.47 26.28 11.04
C CYS A 255 6.83 27.43 12.00
N THR A 256 6.67 28.70 11.58
CA THR A 256 6.83 29.84 12.45
C THR A 256 5.83 29.78 13.61
N PRO A 257 6.26 30.05 14.86
CA PRO A 257 5.36 30.02 16.01
C PRO A 257 4.15 30.94 15.81
N LYS A 258 2.94 30.41 15.97
CA LYS A 258 1.72 31.21 15.89
C LYS A 258 1.68 32.15 17.09
N GLN A 259 1.86 33.46 16.86
CA GLN A 259 1.67 34.48 17.88
C GLN A 259 0.16 34.53 18.21
N ASN A 260 -0.20 34.29 19.51
CA ASN A 260 -1.55 34.34 20.09
C ASN A 260 -2.43 33.09 19.95
N ALA A 261 -1.98 31.93 20.42
CA ALA A 261 -2.92 30.90 20.88
C ALA A 261 -3.22 31.19 22.37
N VAL A 262 -4.33 31.81 22.67
CA VAL A 262 -4.82 31.95 24.07
C VAL A 262 -5.20 30.55 24.55
N ILE A 263 -4.39 30.03 25.48
CA ILE A 263 -4.65 28.72 26.11
C ILE A 263 -5.55 28.99 27.33
N ASP A 264 -6.86 28.99 27.11
CA ASP A 264 -7.83 28.79 28.19
C ASP A 264 -8.24 27.30 28.17
N LYS A 265 -7.54 26.48 28.91
CA LYS A 265 -7.98 25.11 29.23
C LYS A 265 -7.77 24.83 30.71
N GLU A 266 -8.82 25.04 31.50
CA GLU A 266 -9.04 24.27 32.71
C GLU A 266 -9.48 22.86 32.30
N ILE A 267 -8.62 21.86 32.51
CA ILE A 267 -8.96 20.45 32.30
C ILE A 267 -9.71 19.98 33.54
N THR A 268 -11.03 19.98 33.47
CA THR A 268 -11.86 19.26 34.45
C THR A 268 -12.01 17.82 34.00
N HIS A 269 -11.40 16.90 34.72
CA HIS A 269 -11.68 15.43 34.57
C HIS A 269 -13.09 15.18 35.14
N SER A 270 -14.06 14.93 34.28
CA SER A 270 -15.32 14.29 34.65
C SER A 270 -15.35 12.91 33.95
N GLY A 271 -15.42 11.87 34.79
CA GLY A 271 -15.43 10.49 34.34
C GLY A 271 -16.72 10.10 33.62
N GLY A 272 -16.58 9.24 32.65
CA GLY A 272 -17.52 8.21 32.23
C GLY A 272 -18.80 8.66 31.57
N GLU A 273 -18.75 8.93 30.24
CA GLU A 273 -19.94 8.77 29.39
C GLU A 273 -19.54 8.14 28.06
N LEU A 274 -20.37 7.19 27.59
CA LEU A 274 -20.22 6.42 26.34
C LEU A 274 -20.06 7.37 25.14
N PHE A 275 -19.20 6.95 24.23
CA PHE A 275 -18.90 7.65 22.98
C PHE A 275 -20.15 7.77 22.09
N ASP A 276 -20.67 9.00 21.98
CA ASP A 276 -21.73 9.34 21.04
C ASP A 276 -21.08 9.93 19.78
N VAL A 277 -21.00 9.14 18.71
CA VAL A 277 -20.26 9.46 17.47
C VAL A 277 -20.94 10.58 16.68
N GLU A 278 -22.18 10.95 17.02
CA GLU A 278 -22.99 11.92 16.25
C GLU A 278 -22.73 13.40 16.61
N ASN A 279 -21.97 13.71 17.66
CA ASN A 279 -21.75 15.09 18.13
C ASN A 279 -20.31 15.60 18.03
N LEU A 280 -19.60 15.30 16.96
CA LEU A 280 -18.27 15.85 16.71
C LEU A 280 -18.36 17.27 16.15
N GLN A 281 -18.48 18.28 17.02
CA GLN A 281 -18.30 19.66 16.59
C GLN A 281 -16.81 19.97 16.31
N PRO A 282 -16.48 20.67 15.21
CA PRO A 282 -15.12 21.07 14.88
C PRO A 282 -14.70 22.24 15.78
N ALA A 283 -13.78 22.02 16.69
CA ALA A 283 -13.25 23.08 17.55
C ALA A 283 -11.71 23.07 17.53
N ILE A 284 -11.13 23.32 16.37
CA ILE A 284 -9.80 23.95 16.22
C ILE A 284 -9.89 24.84 14.98
N ASP A 285 -10.46 26.03 15.13
CA ASP A 285 -10.55 27.03 14.07
C ASP A 285 -9.31 27.95 14.15
N GLY A 286 -8.12 27.35 13.97
CA GLY A 286 -6.87 28.07 13.81
C GLY A 286 -6.51 28.14 12.32
N ALA A 287 -6.02 29.29 11.84
CA ALA A 287 -5.50 29.39 10.50
C ALA A 287 -4.43 28.30 10.27
N LYS A 288 -4.61 27.49 9.21
CA LYS A 288 -3.67 26.45 8.82
C LYS A 288 -2.34 27.07 8.39
N ALA A 289 -1.23 26.36 8.69
CA ALA A 289 0.09 26.75 8.22
C ALA A 289 0.14 26.84 6.68
N PRO A 290 0.82 27.85 6.08
CA PRO A 290 1.11 27.86 4.66
C PRO A 290 1.84 26.58 4.25
N LEU A 291 1.45 26.01 3.11
CA LEU A 291 1.92 24.71 2.62
C LEU A 291 2.20 24.80 1.13
N ASN A 292 3.38 24.37 0.73
CA ASN A 292 3.74 24.14 -0.67
C ASN A 292 4.15 22.66 -0.87
N ILE A 293 3.68 22.05 -1.96
CA ILE A 293 3.92 20.64 -2.28
C ILE A 293 4.44 20.54 -3.69
N GLU A 294 5.59 19.92 -3.83
CA GLU A 294 6.25 19.64 -5.12
C GLU A 294 6.36 18.13 -5.33
N ARG A 295 6.07 17.68 -6.56
CA ARG A 295 6.27 16.30 -6.98
C ARG A 295 7.68 16.15 -7.55
N LEU A 296 8.51 15.35 -6.93
CA LEU A 296 9.84 15.02 -7.38
C LEU A 296 9.79 13.67 -8.10
N PRO A 297 10.00 13.61 -9.42
CA PRO A 297 9.87 12.37 -10.16
C PRO A 297 10.93 11.36 -9.79
N ILE A 298 10.53 10.10 -9.64
CA ILE A 298 11.41 8.94 -9.55
C ILE A 298 11.31 8.19 -10.88
N ILE A 299 12.45 8.04 -11.53
CA ILE A 299 12.52 7.37 -12.84
C ILE A 299 13.07 5.97 -12.62
N SER A 300 12.25 4.96 -12.87
CA SER A 300 12.70 3.58 -12.82
C SER A 300 13.79 3.34 -13.88
N GLU A 301 14.90 2.74 -13.49
CA GLU A 301 15.94 2.29 -14.43
C GLU A 301 15.37 1.32 -15.49
N ARG A 302 14.35 0.54 -15.09
CA ARG A 302 13.67 -0.37 -15.98
C ARG A 302 12.15 -0.19 -15.84
N PRO A 303 11.55 0.68 -16.65
CA PRO A 303 10.12 0.95 -16.59
C PRO A 303 9.29 -0.28 -17.02
N LEU A 304 8.05 -0.36 -16.54
CA LEU A 304 7.07 -1.32 -17.02
C LEU A 304 6.40 -0.80 -18.29
N LYS A 305 6.19 -1.70 -19.27
CA LYS A 305 5.47 -1.35 -20.50
C LYS A 305 4.58 -2.48 -20.96
N ARG A 306 3.34 -2.15 -21.33
CA ARG A 306 2.43 -3.04 -22.04
C ARG A 306 2.56 -2.81 -23.53
N LEU A 307 2.73 -3.88 -24.28
CA LEU A 307 2.80 -3.89 -25.74
C LEU A 307 1.75 -4.83 -26.31
N GLU A 308 1.22 -4.48 -27.46
CA GLU A 308 0.20 -5.28 -28.14
C GLU A 308 0.51 -5.33 -29.63
N GLY A 309 0.43 -6.53 -30.23
CA GLY A 309 0.71 -6.75 -31.65
C GLY A 309 0.65 -8.24 -32.00
N ASN A 310 0.98 -8.57 -33.25
CA ASN A 310 1.12 -9.96 -33.69
C ASN A 310 2.52 -10.47 -33.37
N PHE A 311 2.64 -11.77 -33.17
CA PHE A 311 3.91 -12.43 -32.82
C PHE A 311 5.05 -12.05 -33.78
N GLU A 312 4.78 -12.06 -35.09
CA GLU A 312 5.76 -11.73 -36.12
C GLU A 312 6.33 -10.30 -35.97
N GLU A 313 5.51 -9.33 -35.56
CA GLU A 313 5.96 -7.95 -35.34
C GLU A 313 6.98 -7.86 -34.20
N PHE A 314 6.84 -8.70 -33.18
CA PHE A 314 7.79 -8.78 -32.07
C PHE A 314 9.02 -9.63 -32.44
N PHE A 315 8.83 -10.73 -33.13
CA PHE A 315 9.88 -11.71 -33.35
C PHE A 315 10.88 -11.28 -34.44
N THR A 316 10.40 -10.90 -35.60
CA THR A 316 11.24 -10.48 -36.75
C THR A 316 11.22 -8.98 -36.97
N GLY A 317 10.12 -8.28 -36.61
CA GLY A 317 10.00 -6.83 -36.75
C GLY A 317 10.94 -6.08 -35.80
N ASN A 318 11.14 -4.77 -36.06
CA ASN A 318 11.98 -3.91 -35.23
C ASN A 318 11.19 -2.78 -34.53
N ARG A 319 9.88 -2.77 -34.70
CA ARG A 319 8.98 -1.72 -34.18
C ARG A 319 9.08 -1.52 -32.67
N TYR A 320 9.35 -2.59 -31.93
CA TYR A 320 9.35 -2.58 -30.46
C TYR A 320 10.74 -2.69 -29.83
N ASP A 321 11.82 -2.60 -30.61
CA ASP A 321 13.20 -2.80 -30.16
C ASP A 321 13.63 -1.77 -29.10
N GLU A 322 13.09 -0.56 -29.16
CA GLU A 322 13.34 0.50 -28.17
C GLU A 322 12.93 0.10 -26.74
N TRP A 323 11.97 -0.84 -26.59
CA TRP A 323 11.46 -1.30 -25.31
C TRP A 323 12.17 -2.55 -24.75
N SER A 324 13.23 -3.03 -25.44
CA SER A 324 13.95 -4.26 -25.02
C SER A 324 14.59 -4.17 -23.63
N GLY A 325 14.87 -2.93 -23.14
CA GLY A 325 15.37 -2.66 -21.79
C GLY A 325 14.29 -2.57 -20.70
N CYS A 326 13.00 -2.62 -21.07
CA CYS A 326 11.87 -2.48 -20.14
C CYS A 326 11.40 -3.83 -19.60
N TYR A 327 10.74 -3.82 -18.45
CA TYR A 327 9.90 -4.94 -18.05
C TYR A 327 8.64 -4.95 -18.91
N LEU A 328 8.38 -6.05 -19.62
CA LEU A 328 7.33 -6.13 -20.62
C LEU A 328 6.21 -7.10 -20.25
N GLU A 329 4.97 -6.67 -20.47
CA GLU A 329 3.81 -7.53 -20.69
C GLU A 329 3.40 -7.41 -22.15
N ILE A 330 3.38 -8.51 -22.90
CA ILE A 330 3.01 -8.54 -24.33
C ILE A 330 1.67 -9.23 -24.49
N THR A 331 0.74 -8.59 -25.19
CA THR A 331 -0.51 -9.17 -25.63
C THR A 331 -0.42 -9.51 -27.11
N LEU A 332 -0.50 -10.81 -27.46
CA LEU A 332 -0.48 -11.29 -28.83
C LEU A 332 -1.90 -11.32 -29.40
N ASN A 333 -2.05 -10.70 -30.59
CA ASN A 333 -3.31 -10.59 -31.30
C ASN A 333 -3.54 -11.73 -32.32
N ASP A 334 -2.59 -12.65 -32.42
CA ASP A 334 -2.65 -13.77 -33.36
C ASP A 334 -3.92 -14.61 -33.13
N ALA A 335 -4.57 -14.99 -34.23
CA ALA A 335 -5.75 -15.85 -34.21
C ALA A 335 -5.41 -17.28 -33.81
N GLU A 336 -4.20 -17.72 -34.17
CA GLU A 336 -3.66 -19.05 -33.86
C GLU A 336 -2.83 -19.01 -32.58
N VAL A 337 -2.82 -20.12 -31.86
CA VAL A 337 -2.01 -20.25 -30.65
C VAL A 337 -0.55 -20.39 -31.01
N ILE A 338 0.28 -19.47 -30.54
CA ILE A 338 1.73 -19.55 -30.70
C ILE A 338 2.31 -20.46 -29.62
N ALA A 339 3.06 -21.46 -30.04
CA ALA A 339 3.73 -22.38 -29.11
C ALA A 339 4.99 -21.74 -28.51
N HIS A 340 5.13 -21.82 -27.18
CA HIS A 340 6.29 -21.32 -26.42
C HIS A 340 6.69 -19.86 -26.71
N PRO A 341 5.75 -18.91 -26.81
CA PRO A 341 6.04 -17.55 -27.24
C PRO A 341 6.99 -16.82 -26.28
N MET A 342 6.89 -17.11 -24.97
CA MET A 342 7.77 -16.56 -23.94
C MET A 342 9.25 -16.91 -24.20
N GLN A 343 9.55 -18.17 -24.53
CA GLN A 343 10.92 -18.61 -24.79
C GLN A 343 11.49 -17.96 -26.05
N LEU A 344 10.67 -17.82 -27.10
CA LEU A 344 11.08 -17.23 -28.37
C LEU A 344 11.33 -15.72 -28.21
N LEU A 345 10.41 -15.00 -27.61
CA LEU A 345 10.51 -13.55 -27.49
C LEU A 345 11.53 -13.08 -26.45
N ARG A 346 11.84 -13.87 -25.42
CA ARG A 346 12.90 -13.54 -24.44
C ARG A 346 14.30 -13.44 -25.06
N GLN A 347 14.55 -14.03 -26.21
CA GLN A 347 15.83 -13.87 -26.93
C GLN A 347 16.04 -12.41 -27.36
N LYS A 348 14.96 -11.70 -27.68
CA LYS A 348 14.97 -10.30 -28.10
C LYS A 348 14.59 -9.34 -26.97
N PHE A 349 13.67 -9.75 -26.11
CA PHE A 349 13.17 -8.98 -24.96
C PHE A 349 13.53 -9.70 -23.65
N PRO A 350 14.77 -9.59 -23.16
CA PRO A 350 15.25 -10.38 -22.02
C PRO A 350 14.47 -10.13 -20.72
N PHE A 351 13.79 -8.97 -20.62
CA PHE A 351 12.98 -8.57 -19.46
C PHE A 351 11.48 -8.74 -19.69
N LEU A 352 11.10 -9.63 -20.61
CA LEU A 352 9.71 -10.01 -20.83
C LEU A 352 9.21 -10.84 -19.65
N LEU A 353 8.20 -10.29 -18.91
CA LEU A 353 7.67 -10.87 -17.68
C LEU A 353 6.39 -11.68 -17.92
N SER A 354 5.53 -11.22 -18.85
CA SER A 354 4.23 -11.84 -19.09
C SER A 354 3.85 -11.81 -20.56
N ILE A 355 3.20 -12.88 -21.02
CA ILE A 355 2.55 -12.93 -22.34
C ILE A 355 1.09 -13.33 -22.15
N ARG A 356 0.20 -12.60 -22.81
CA ARG A 356 -1.21 -12.95 -22.98
C ARG A 356 -1.48 -13.22 -24.46
N GLN A 357 -2.28 -14.22 -24.77
CA GLN A 357 -2.73 -14.48 -26.14
C GLN A 357 -4.24 -14.30 -26.21
N LYS A 358 -4.73 -13.38 -27.06
CA LYS A 358 -6.17 -13.11 -27.18
C LYS A 358 -6.98 -14.33 -27.62
N SER A 359 -6.37 -15.22 -28.40
CA SER A 359 -6.98 -16.47 -28.79
C SER A 359 -7.36 -17.38 -27.60
N PHE A 360 -6.58 -17.35 -26.49
CA PHE A 360 -6.94 -18.02 -25.24
C PHE A 360 -7.98 -17.25 -24.43
N MET A 361 -7.85 -15.93 -24.33
CA MET A 361 -8.77 -15.11 -23.55
C MET A 361 -10.22 -15.21 -24.07
N ASN A 362 -10.38 -15.27 -25.40
CA ASN A 362 -11.68 -15.45 -26.02
C ASN A 362 -12.27 -16.84 -25.75
N ARG A 363 -11.43 -17.88 -25.62
CA ARG A 363 -11.86 -19.22 -25.22
C ARG A 363 -12.26 -19.29 -23.75
N GLU A 364 -11.47 -18.69 -22.87
CA GLU A 364 -11.79 -18.64 -21.43
C GLU A 364 -13.06 -17.83 -21.15
N GLN A 365 -13.37 -16.79 -21.93
CA GLN A 365 -14.63 -16.07 -21.81
C GLN A 365 -15.81 -16.93 -22.30
N GLN A 366 -15.66 -17.65 -23.42
CA GLN A 366 -16.68 -18.58 -23.90
C GLN A 366 -16.86 -19.77 -22.94
N ASP A 367 -15.77 -20.36 -22.48
CA ASP A 367 -15.79 -21.44 -21.48
C ASP A 367 -16.27 -20.91 -20.11
N GLY A 368 -15.97 -19.67 -19.76
CA GLY A 368 -16.44 -19.01 -18.53
C GLY A 368 -17.93 -18.67 -18.56
N GLU A 369 -18.49 -18.26 -19.70
CA GLU A 369 -19.94 -18.10 -19.89
C GLU A 369 -20.64 -19.47 -19.90
N GLU A 370 -20.05 -20.52 -20.50
CA GLU A 370 -20.54 -21.89 -20.37
C GLU A 370 -20.41 -22.42 -18.93
N GLN A 371 -19.33 -22.10 -18.20
CA GLN A 371 -19.16 -22.47 -16.80
C GLN A 371 -20.08 -21.67 -15.84
N LEU A 372 -20.38 -20.41 -16.12
CA LEU A 372 -21.36 -19.63 -15.37
C LEU A 372 -22.77 -20.17 -15.58
N THR A 373 -23.15 -20.49 -16.83
CA THR A 373 -24.42 -21.16 -17.13
C THR A 373 -24.47 -22.59 -16.56
N LEU A 374 -23.36 -23.30 -16.49
CA LEU A 374 -23.24 -24.58 -15.80
C LEU A 374 -23.35 -24.42 -14.27
N ARG A 375 -22.72 -23.39 -13.65
CA ARG A 375 -22.84 -23.11 -12.22
C ARG A 375 -24.27 -22.71 -11.82
N GLU A 376 -24.96 -21.93 -12.63
CA GLU A 376 -26.37 -21.61 -12.40
C GLU A 376 -27.29 -22.87 -12.53
N ARG A 377 -26.98 -23.79 -13.42
CA ARG A 377 -27.71 -25.07 -13.55
C ARG A 377 -27.34 -26.08 -12.47
N THR A 378 -26.08 -26.10 -11.95
CA THR A 378 -25.63 -27.09 -10.94
C THR A 378 -26.05 -26.71 -9.52
N ALA A 379 -26.46 -25.45 -9.27
CA ALA A 379 -27.01 -25.07 -7.97
C ALA A 379 -28.40 -25.67 -7.71
N GLU A 380 -29.08 -26.16 -8.74
CA GLU A 380 -30.45 -26.67 -8.66
C GLU A 380 -30.57 -28.22 -8.66
N ASP A 381 -29.51 -29.00 -9.01
CA ASP A 381 -29.59 -30.46 -9.10
C ASP A 381 -28.29 -31.21 -8.71
N PRO A 382 -28.28 -31.95 -7.57
CA PRO A 382 -27.14 -32.74 -7.10
C PRO A 382 -26.66 -33.84 -8.07
N LEU A 383 -27.54 -34.35 -8.93
CA LEU A 383 -27.19 -35.35 -9.97
C LEU A 383 -26.22 -34.82 -11.02
N THR A 384 -26.24 -33.52 -11.28
CA THR A 384 -25.35 -32.86 -12.24
C THR A 384 -23.93 -32.73 -11.70
N LEU A 385 -23.72 -32.69 -10.39
CA LEU A 385 -22.40 -32.67 -9.75
C LEU A 385 -21.64 -34.00 -9.94
N ALA A 386 -22.34 -35.13 -9.84
CA ALA A 386 -21.79 -36.46 -10.06
C ALA A 386 -21.41 -36.69 -11.54
N GLU A 387 -22.23 -36.21 -12.48
CA GLU A 387 -21.94 -36.27 -13.90
C GLU A 387 -20.71 -35.43 -14.28
N ASN A 388 -20.57 -34.23 -13.69
CA ASN A 388 -19.44 -33.37 -13.92
C ASN A 388 -18.14 -33.95 -13.33
N PHE A 389 -18.22 -34.61 -12.18
CA PHE A 389 -17.09 -35.32 -11.60
C PHE A 389 -16.67 -36.49 -12.49
N SER A 390 -17.61 -37.24 -13.06
CA SER A 390 -17.32 -38.29 -14.00
C SER A 390 -16.60 -37.82 -15.26
N ARG A 391 -17.05 -36.66 -15.82
CA ARG A 391 -16.41 -36.03 -16.99
C ARG A 391 -14.99 -35.57 -16.66
N PHE A 392 -14.81 -34.96 -15.49
CA PHE A 392 -13.50 -34.52 -15.00
C PHE A 392 -12.53 -35.72 -14.85
N GLU A 393 -12.98 -36.86 -14.30
CA GLU A 393 -12.16 -38.07 -14.20
C GLU A 393 -11.77 -38.61 -15.57
N ILE A 394 -12.69 -38.63 -16.54
CA ILE A 394 -12.39 -39.07 -17.92
C ILE A 394 -11.33 -38.18 -18.56
N VAL A 395 -11.41 -36.83 -18.36
CA VAL A 395 -10.43 -35.90 -18.93
C VAL A 395 -9.03 -36.09 -18.31
N ILE A 396 -8.95 -36.35 -17.00
CA ILE A 396 -7.65 -36.44 -16.30
C ILE A 396 -7.06 -37.83 -16.34
N ASN A 397 -7.88 -38.89 -16.19
CA ASN A 397 -7.41 -40.27 -16.04
C ASN A 397 -7.68 -41.14 -17.23
N GLY A 398 -8.37 -40.66 -18.28
CA GLY A 398 -8.75 -41.37 -19.48
C GLY A 398 -9.96 -42.29 -19.32
N GLU A 399 -10.41 -42.57 -18.11
CA GLU A 399 -11.58 -43.41 -17.82
C GLU A 399 -12.23 -42.99 -16.47
N ALA A 400 -13.51 -43.16 -16.33
CA ALA A 400 -14.24 -42.88 -15.11
C ALA A 400 -14.12 -44.08 -14.15
N ASN A 401 -13.87 -43.81 -12.87
CA ASN A 401 -13.77 -44.83 -11.83
C ASN A 401 -15.08 -44.85 -11.00
N GLN A 402 -15.84 -45.95 -11.16
CA GLN A 402 -17.15 -46.10 -10.53
C GLN A 402 -17.11 -45.98 -8.99
N MET A 403 -16.05 -46.53 -8.36
CA MET A 403 -15.90 -46.45 -6.90
C MET A 403 -15.66 -45.04 -6.39
N LYS A 404 -14.98 -44.19 -7.14
CA LYS A 404 -14.79 -42.77 -6.80
C LYS A 404 -16.05 -41.95 -7.04
N GLN A 405 -16.86 -42.31 -8.03
CA GLN A 405 -18.14 -41.68 -8.29
C GLN A 405 -19.12 -41.95 -7.14
N GLU A 406 -19.24 -43.22 -6.70
CA GLU A 406 -20.08 -43.59 -5.56
C GLU A 406 -19.65 -42.88 -4.27
N LEU A 407 -18.34 -42.76 -4.01
CA LEU A 407 -17.80 -42.02 -2.87
C LEU A 407 -18.09 -40.52 -2.95
N PHE A 408 -17.98 -39.93 -4.13
CA PHE A 408 -18.28 -38.53 -4.35
C PHE A 408 -19.77 -38.23 -4.15
N GLU A 409 -20.67 -39.07 -4.66
CA GLU A 409 -22.10 -38.97 -4.42
C GLU A 409 -22.47 -39.08 -2.94
N GLN A 410 -21.79 -39.96 -2.21
CA GLN A 410 -22.00 -40.09 -0.77
C GLN A 410 -21.57 -38.84 -0.02
N LEU A 411 -20.40 -38.28 -0.33
CA LEU A 411 -19.90 -37.03 0.27
C LEU A 411 -20.80 -35.84 -0.04
N CYS A 412 -21.34 -35.74 -1.25
CA CYS A 412 -22.31 -34.70 -1.60
C CYS A 412 -23.61 -34.82 -0.77
N LYS A 413 -24.11 -36.04 -0.57
CA LYS A 413 -25.29 -36.26 0.27
C LYS A 413 -25.04 -35.87 1.74
N GLU A 414 -23.91 -36.30 2.30
CA GLU A 414 -23.51 -35.96 3.68
C GLU A 414 -23.35 -34.45 3.87
N ALA A 415 -22.82 -33.72 2.85
CA ALA A 415 -22.66 -32.27 2.90
C ALA A 415 -24.01 -31.53 2.83
N ILE A 416 -24.99 -32.06 2.10
CA ILE A 416 -26.34 -31.49 2.00
C ILE A 416 -27.13 -31.75 3.30
N ASP A 417 -26.98 -32.92 3.89
CA ASP A 417 -27.67 -33.26 5.15
C ASP A 417 -27.08 -32.52 6.37
N ALA A 418 -25.90 -31.92 6.25
CA ALA A 418 -25.22 -31.14 7.30
C ALA A 418 -25.50 -29.61 7.24
N THR A 419 -26.23 -29.14 6.22
CA THR A 419 -26.61 -27.73 6.04
C THR A 419 -28.07 -27.52 6.36
#